data_ca49884f73cd59eb7f61c90b40314bc2
#
_entry.id   ca49884f73cd59eb7f61c90b40314bc2
#
_cell.length_a   1.000
_cell.length_b   1.000
_cell.length_c   1.000
_cell.angle_alpha   90.00
_cell.angle_beta   90.00
_cell.angle_gamma   90.00
#
_symmetry.space_group_name_H-M   'P 1'
#
loop_
_entity.id
_entity.type
_entity.pdbx_description
1 polymer ?
#
loop_
_entity_poly.entity_id
_entity_poly.type
_entity_poly.pdbx_seq_one_letter_code
_entity_poly.pdbx_strand_id
1 'polypeptide(L)'
;MIINDFFGINFQRTFHYDSFLWSDTNTYNVAGGKTGFDMEETKLPSYWATPFTRVCLGMRIGQQVKFVPVDMKASSLHSLIAGGVFQATSLGRDKWKSLIGSYASLQTGCNREGFNAVASQSVSAKARIGILGNDQGDCVTCDSRIGFGTGGHTDDSNTCGDNTPNGFTSDNGGRNIKAMGYILVQ
;
A
#
# COMPACT_ATOMS: atom_id res chain seq x y z
N MET A 1 -5.98 10.09 4.66
CA MET A 1 -4.97 9.36 5.46
C MET A 1 -3.65 9.43 4.72
N ILE A 2 -2.60 9.76 5.38
CA ILE A 2 -1.25 9.90 4.81
C ILE A 2 -0.38 8.83 5.46
N ILE A 3 0.30 8.02 4.65
CA ILE A 3 1.14 6.91 5.11
C ILE A 3 2.56 7.19 4.67
N ASN A 4 3.48 7.26 5.63
CA ASN A 4 4.88 7.59 5.37
C ASN A 4 5.85 6.49 5.83
N ASP A 5 6.88 6.30 5.02
CA ASP A 5 8.11 5.62 5.41
C ASP A 5 9.28 6.46 4.90
N PHE A 6 9.78 7.42 5.71
CA PHE A 6 10.90 8.26 5.32
C PHE A 6 12.08 8.15 6.30
N PHE A 7 13.29 8.27 5.75
CA PHE A 7 14.57 8.18 6.45
C PHE A 7 14.71 9.20 7.59
N GLY A 8 14.43 8.78 8.77
CA GLY A 8 14.88 9.34 10.02
C GLY A 8 15.08 8.18 10.97
N ILE A 9 16.14 8.20 11.76
CA ILE A 9 16.67 7.12 12.60
C ILE A 9 15.68 6.65 13.71
N ASN A 10 14.40 6.45 13.38
CA ASN A 10 13.43 5.74 14.19
C ASN A 10 12.52 4.97 13.24
N PHE A 11 12.68 3.66 13.22
CA PHE A 11 11.83 2.71 12.49
C PHE A 11 10.42 2.72 13.08
N GLN A 12 9.65 3.78 12.87
CA GLN A 12 8.24 3.79 13.22
C GLN A 12 7.49 3.09 12.09
N ARG A 13 7.09 1.86 12.34
CA ARG A 13 6.19 1.07 11.49
C ARG A 13 4.75 1.55 11.69
N THR A 14 4.49 2.86 11.67
CA THR A 14 3.21 3.46 12.03
C THR A 14 2.07 2.84 11.24
N PHE A 15 2.22 2.78 9.92
CA PHE A 15 1.24 2.18 9.03
C PHE A 15 1.72 0.87 8.39
N HIS A 16 2.51 0.07 9.11
CA HIS A 16 2.81 -1.30 8.71
C HIS A 16 1.52 -2.11 8.54
N TYR A 17 1.55 -3.19 7.75
CA TYR A 17 0.38 -4.04 7.53
C TYR A 17 -0.31 -4.45 8.82
N ASP A 18 0.45 -4.84 9.84
CA ASP A 18 -0.06 -5.33 11.12
C ASP A 18 -0.37 -4.20 12.14
N SER A 19 -0.26 -2.92 11.74
CA SER A 19 -0.57 -1.80 12.64
C SER A 19 -2.04 -1.79 13.04
N PHE A 20 -2.31 -1.58 14.33
CA PHE A 20 -3.66 -1.43 14.86
C PHE A 20 -4.39 -0.17 14.31
N LEU A 21 -3.64 0.80 13.78
CA LEU A 21 -4.23 1.99 13.17
C LEU A 21 -5.14 1.69 11.96
N TRP A 22 -4.99 0.51 11.34
CA TRP A 22 -5.90 0.06 10.28
C TRP A 22 -7.25 -0.42 10.80
N SER A 23 -7.33 -0.86 12.07
CA SER A 23 -8.53 -1.48 12.64
C SER A 23 -9.22 -0.63 13.71
N ASP A 24 -8.57 0.42 14.22
CA ASP A 24 -9.18 1.30 15.21
C ASP A 24 -9.84 2.55 14.58
N THR A 25 -10.56 3.31 15.39
CA THR A 25 -11.19 4.59 15.05
C THR A 25 -10.54 5.77 15.76
N ASN A 26 -9.28 5.62 16.19
CA ASN A 26 -8.53 6.72 16.79
C ASN A 26 -7.85 7.54 15.69
N THR A 27 -7.71 8.83 15.93
CA THR A 27 -6.90 9.71 15.10
C THR A 27 -5.41 9.50 15.36
N TYR A 28 -4.59 9.84 14.36
CA TYR A 28 -3.14 9.90 14.52
C TYR A 28 -2.61 11.18 13.88
N ASN A 29 -1.80 11.95 14.62
CA ASN A 29 -1.14 13.17 14.15
C ASN A 29 -2.06 14.11 13.34
N VAL A 30 -3.19 14.52 13.94
CA VAL A 30 -4.21 15.36 13.24
C VAL A 30 -3.64 16.68 12.74
N ALA A 31 -2.63 17.24 13.42
CA ALA A 31 -1.99 18.48 13.02
C ALA A 31 -1.29 18.35 11.65
N GLY A 32 -0.61 17.20 11.39
CA GLY A 32 -0.02 16.88 10.10
C GLY A 32 -1.03 16.81 8.96
N GLY A 33 -2.24 16.35 9.24
CA GLY A 33 -3.31 16.27 8.24
C GLY A 33 -3.83 17.61 7.71
N LYS A 34 -3.40 18.74 8.28
CA LYS A 34 -3.78 20.08 7.84
C LYS A 34 -2.88 20.67 6.77
N THR A 35 -1.73 20.07 6.53
CA THR A 35 -0.66 20.62 5.69
C THR A 35 -0.67 20.10 4.24
N GLY A 36 -1.56 19.15 3.94
CA GLY A 36 -1.79 18.66 2.56
C GLY A 36 -0.85 17.53 2.17
N PHE A 37 -0.24 17.61 0.99
CA PHE A 37 0.68 16.57 0.46
C PHE A 37 2.11 16.78 0.94
N ASP A 38 2.30 16.83 2.24
CA ASP A 38 3.63 16.88 2.87
C ASP A 38 4.17 15.47 3.20
N MET A 39 5.11 15.40 4.14
CA MET A 39 5.76 14.16 4.57
C MET A 39 5.29 13.71 5.96
N GLU A 40 4.15 14.23 6.43
CA GLU A 40 3.61 13.92 7.75
C GLU A 40 2.59 12.77 7.68
N GLU A 41 2.86 11.70 8.41
CA GLU A 41 1.90 10.62 8.58
C GLU A 41 0.71 11.07 9.41
N THR A 42 -0.49 10.82 8.93
CA THR A 42 -1.72 11.20 9.63
C THR A 42 -2.85 10.21 9.37
N LYS A 43 -3.72 10.07 10.36
CA LYS A 43 -5.02 9.40 10.23
C LYS A 43 -6.11 10.32 10.76
N LEU A 44 -7.00 10.72 9.87
CA LEU A 44 -8.08 11.67 10.15
C LEU A 44 -9.41 10.94 10.39
N PRO A 45 -10.39 11.58 11.05
CA PRO A 45 -11.73 11.01 11.24
C PRO A 45 -12.41 10.54 9.95
N SER A 46 -12.08 11.15 8.81
CA SER A 46 -12.58 10.73 7.49
C SER A 46 -12.29 9.26 7.15
N TYR A 47 -11.29 8.64 7.78
CA TYR A 47 -10.98 7.22 7.60
C TYR A 47 -12.14 6.28 7.97
N TRP A 48 -12.93 6.62 9.00
CA TRP A 48 -14.08 5.82 9.45
C TRP A 48 -15.44 6.51 9.27
N ALA A 49 -15.47 7.82 9.02
CA ALA A 49 -16.68 8.62 9.02
C ALA A 49 -17.14 9.10 7.63
N THR A 50 -16.36 8.81 6.56
CA THR A 50 -16.68 9.33 5.22
C THR A 50 -17.05 8.22 4.26
N PRO A 51 -18.30 8.14 3.78
CA PRO A 51 -18.68 7.29 2.67
C PRO A 51 -18.08 7.82 1.36
N PHE A 52 -17.83 6.91 0.42
CA PHE A 52 -17.22 7.28 -0.85
C PHE A 52 -17.62 6.32 -1.98
N THR A 53 -17.38 6.78 -3.21
CA THR A 53 -17.54 5.99 -4.44
C THR A 53 -16.23 5.77 -5.18
N ARG A 54 -15.17 6.47 -4.75
CA ARG A 54 -13.84 6.38 -5.35
C ARG A 54 -12.75 6.61 -4.29
N VAL A 55 -11.68 5.83 -4.40
CA VAL A 55 -10.44 6.05 -3.66
C VAL A 55 -9.38 6.58 -4.63
N CYS A 56 -8.68 7.64 -4.28
CA CYS A 56 -7.53 8.13 -5.02
C CYS A 56 -6.26 7.77 -4.24
N LEU A 57 -5.44 6.90 -4.82
CA LEU A 57 -4.19 6.41 -4.26
C LEU A 57 -3.03 7.22 -4.82
N GLY A 58 -2.22 7.82 -3.96
CA GLY A 58 -1.06 8.61 -4.36
C GLY A 58 0.23 8.09 -3.75
N MET A 59 1.32 8.13 -4.51
CA MET A 59 2.68 7.89 -4.01
C MET A 59 3.61 9.02 -4.40
N ARG A 60 4.37 9.50 -3.42
CA ARG A 60 5.44 10.49 -3.60
C ARG A 60 6.79 9.81 -3.45
N ILE A 61 7.62 9.95 -4.49
CA ILE A 61 9.01 9.49 -4.51
C ILE A 61 9.86 10.70 -4.91
N GLY A 62 10.70 11.16 -4.01
CA GLY A 62 11.39 12.43 -4.18
C GLY A 62 10.41 13.60 -4.34
N GLN A 63 10.50 14.33 -5.46
CA GLN A 63 9.60 15.45 -5.75
C GLN A 63 8.37 15.07 -6.60
N GLN A 64 8.32 13.86 -7.10
CA GLN A 64 7.22 13.41 -7.96
C GLN A 64 6.10 12.78 -7.14
N VAL A 65 4.87 13.22 -7.37
CA VAL A 65 3.66 12.61 -6.83
C VAL A 65 2.83 12.06 -7.98
N LYS A 66 2.42 10.81 -7.89
CA LYS A 66 1.58 10.15 -8.89
C LYS A 66 0.34 9.59 -8.24
N PHE A 67 -0.79 9.67 -8.92
CA PHE A 67 -2.09 9.24 -8.42
C PHE A 67 -2.75 8.25 -9.37
N VAL A 68 -3.46 7.29 -8.77
CA VAL A 68 -4.31 6.32 -9.47
C VAL A 68 -5.67 6.28 -8.79
N PRO A 69 -6.78 6.51 -9.53
CA PRO A 69 -8.13 6.35 -8.99
C PRO A 69 -8.53 4.87 -8.98
N VAL A 70 -9.26 4.48 -7.95
CA VAL A 70 -9.87 3.16 -7.78
C VAL A 70 -11.35 3.36 -7.57
N ASP A 71 -12.18 2.90 -8.49
CA ASP A 71 -13.64 2.91 -8.31
C ASP A 71 -14.00 1.83 -7.30
N MET A 72 -14.45 2.26 -6.14
CA MET A 72 -14.82 1.40 -5.02
C MET A 72 -15.81 2.15 -4.14
N LYS A 73 -16.98 1.57 -3.91
CA LYS A 73 -17.99 2.15 -3.03
C LYS A 73 -17.99 1.49 -1.67
N ALA A 74 -17.90 2.29 -0.62
CA ALA A 74 -18.00 1.83 0.76
C ALA A 74 -18.52 2.91 1.69
N SER A 75 -18.94 2.52 2.90
CA SER A 75 -19.34 3.46 3.96
C SER A 75 -18.13 4.19 4.58
N SER A 76 -16.93 3.63 4.48
CA SER A 76 -15.67 4.24 4.90
C SER A 76 -14.46 3.38 4.49
N LEU A 77 -13.26 3.93 4.52
CA LEU A 77 -12.02 3.14 4.36
C LEU A 77 -11.88 2.10 5.49
N HIS A 78 -12.24 2.47 6.71
CA HIS A 78 -12.29 1.55 7.85
C HIS A 78 -13.16 0.32 7.56
N SER A 79 -14.34 0.50 6.98
CA SER A 79 -15.26 -0.61 6.66
C SER A 79 -14.68 -1.60 5.63
N LEU A 80 -13.78 -1.13 4.74
CA LEU A 80 -13.10 -2.00 3.79
C LEU A 80 -11.88 -2.71 4.37
N ILE A 81 -11.17 -2.08 5.30
CA ILE A 81 -9.81 -2.49 5.68
C ILE A 81 -9.78 -3.18 7.04
N ALA A 82 -10.54 -2.68 8.04
CA ALA A 82 -10.39 -3.06 9.44
C ALA A 82 -10.65 -4.56 9.69
N GLY A 83 -11.60 -5.15 8.99
CA GLY A 83 -11.95 -6.57 9.12
C GLY A 83 -10.94 -7.54 8.51
N GLY A 84 -9.92 -7.05 7.79
CA GLY A 84 -8.91 -7.90 7.16
C GLY A 84 -9.42 -8.77 6.00
N VAL A 85 -10.67 -8.62 5.58
CA VAL A 85 -11.26 -9.40 4.50
C VAL A 85 -10.78 -8.87 3.16
N PHE A 86 -10.26 -9.76 2.30
CA PHE A 86 -9.80 -9.39 0.96
C PHE A 86 -10.94 -8.89 0.09
N GLN A 87 -10.74 -7.72 -0.52
CA GLN A 87 -11.63 -7.13 -1.52
C GLN A 87 -10.84 -6.85 -2.79
N ALA A 88 -11.13 -7.57 -3.86
CA ALA A 88 -10.41 -7.44 -5.13
C ALA A 88 -10.68 -6.11 -5.82
N THR A 89 -9.68 -5.61 -6.54
CA THR A 89 -9.81 -4.55 -7.53
C THR A 89 -9.45 -5.08 -8.92
N SER A 90 -9.60 -4.27 -9.95
CA SER A 90 -9.29 -4.62 -11.34
C SER A 90 -8.54 -3.49 -12.05
N LEU A 91 -7.61 -2.86 -11.35
CA LEU A 91 -6.76 -1.80 -11.93
C LEU A 91 -5.76 -2.34 -12.94
N GLY A 92 -5.27 -3.55 -12.67
CA GLY A 92 -4.23 -4.18 -13.42
C GLY A 92 -2.82 -3.71 -13.04
N ARG A 93 -1.87 -4.58 -13.27
CA ARG A 93 -0.45 -4.46 -12.92
C ARG A 93 0.17 -3.12 -13.32
N ASP A 94 -0.07 -2.66 -14.55
CA ASP A 94 0.55 -1.43 -15.07
C ASP A 94 0.08 -0.18 -14.33
N LYS A 95 -1.17 -0.15 -13.87
CA LYS A 95 -1.68 0.97 -13.07
C LYS A 95 -1.02 1.02 -11.70
N TRP A 96 -0.85 -0.13 -11.02
CA TRP A 96 -0.11 -0.18 -9.77
C TRP A 96 1.34 0.25 -9.94
N LYS A 97 2.02 -0.25 -10.98
CA LYS A 97 3.40 0.15 -11.31
C LYS A 97 3.52 1.63 -11.62
N SER A 98 2.49 2.25 -12.19
CA SER A 98 2.51 3.67 -12.54
C SER A 98 2.64 4.59 -11.31
N LEU A 99 2.25 4.16 -10.12
CA LEU A 99 2.47 4.89 -8.86
C LEU A 99 3.97 5.09 -8.57
N ILE A 100 4.77 4.09 -8.87
CA ILE A 100 6.24 4.12 -8.72
C ILE A 100 6.89 4.78 -9.94
N GLY A 101 6.47 4.36 -11.13
CA GLY A 101 6.99 4.84 -12.43
C GLY A 101 7.94 3.86 -13.07
N SER A 102 8.91 4.37 -13.86
CA SER A 102 9.81 3.55 -14.69
C SER A 102 10.68 2.57 -13.90
N TYR A 103 10.87 2.80 -12.61
CA TYR A 103 11.66 1.92 -11.74
C TYR A 103 10.85 0.82 -11.09
N ALA A 104 9.52 0.83 -11.25
CA ALA A 104 8.64 -0.17 -10.66
C ALA A 104 8.98 -1.59 -11.11
N SER A 105 8.94 -2.53 -10.18
CA SER A 105 9.16 -3.94 -10.44
C SER A 105 8.14 -4.79 -9.71
N LEU A 106 7.74 -5.89 -10.34
CA LEU A 106 6.95 -6.95 -9.72
C LEU A 106 7.32 -8.27 -10.35
N GLN A 107 7.23 -9.37 -9.62
CA GLN A 107 7.24 -10.70 -10.19
C GLN A 107 6.02 -10.93 -11.06
N THR A 108 6.13 -11.76 -12.09
CA THR A 108 5.13 -11.86 -13.16
C THR A 108 3.91 -12.70 -12.83
N GLY A 109 3.99 -13.57 -11.82
CA GLY A 109 2.89 -14.42 -11.37
C GLY A 109 1.99 -13.78 -10.32
N CYS A 110 0.89 -14.44 -9.96
CA CYS A 110 -0.14 -14.10 -9.00
C CYS A 110 -1.02 -12.91 -9.41
N ASN A 111 -0.54 -11.66 -9.32
CA ASN A 111 -1.30 -10.43 -9.56
C ASN A 111 -2.55 -10.27 -8.65
N ARG A 112 -2.42 -10.62 -7.37
CA ARG A 112 -3.49 -10.43 -6.39
C ARG A 112 -3.55 -8.96 -5.97
N GLU A 113 -4.57 -8.24 -6.42
CA GLU A 113 -4.71 -6.81 -6.17
C GLU A 113 -5.98 -6.45 -5.41
N GLY A 114 -5.92 -5.42 -4.58
CA GLY A 114 -7.06 -4.89 -3.85
C GLY A 114 -6.77 -4.45 -2.43
N PHE A 115 -7.84 -4.48 -1.62
CA PHE A 115 -7.78 -4.20 -0.19
C PHE A 115 -7.52 -5.50 0.58
N ASN A 116 -6.69 -5.43 1.62
CA ASN A 116 -6.26 -6.59 2.41
C ASN A 116 -5.71 -7.74 1.54
N ALA A 117 -4.89 -7.40 0.55
CA ALA A 117 -4.21 -8.39 -0.28
C ALA A 117 -3.13 -9.10 0.54
N VAL A 118 -3.26 -10.41 0.71
CA VAL A 118 -2.38 -11.27 1.52
C VAL A 118 -2.06 -12.52 0.73
N ALA A 119 -0.80 -12.93 0.71
CA ALA A 119 -0.40 -14.25 0.29
C ALA A 119 -0.89 -15.31 1.30
N SER A 120 -1.05 -16.55 0.87
CA SER A 120 -1.57 -17.59 1.77
C SER A 120 -0.57 -17.97 2.87
N GLN A 121 0.72 -17.82 2.64
CA GLN A 121 1.76 -18.06 3.63
C GLN A 121 2.02 -16.80 4.46
N SER A 122 2.04 -16.92 5.78
CA SER A 122 2.02 -15.79 6.73
C SER A 122 3.21 -14.84 6.66
N VAL A 123 4.39 -15.32 6.26
CA VAL A 123 5.62 -14.52 6.15
C VAL A 123 5.77 -13.83 4.80
N SER A 124 4.94 -14.19 3.83
CA SER A 124 4.98 -13.66 2.47
C SER A 124 4.47 -12.22 2.37
N ALA A 125 4.58 -11.64 1.17
CA ALA A 125 4.15 -10.27 0.91
C ALA A 125 2.67 -10.04 1.23
N LYS A 126 2.37 -8.88 1.80
CA LYS A 126 1.02 -8.43 2.16
C LYS A 126 0.88 -6.91 2.02
N ALA A 127 -0.33 -6.45 1.71
CA ALA A 127 -0.65 -5.04 1.56
C ALA A 127 -2.08 -4.75 2.04
N ARG A 128 -2.28 -3.66 2.78
CA ARG A 128 -3.63 -3.17 3.11
C ARG A 128 -4.36 -2.66 1.88
N ILE A 129 -3.63 -2.00 0.98
CA ILE A 129 -4.12 -1.62 -0.34
C ILE A 129 -2.95 -1.80 -1.31
N GLY A 130 -3.07 -2.69 -2.31
CA GLY A 130 -1.96 -2.92 -3.21
C GLY A 130 -2.12 -4.12 -4.13
N ILE A 131 -1.02 -4.46 -4.78
CA ILE A 131 -0.87 -5.65 -5.63
C ILE A 131 0.30 -6.49 -5.14
N LEU A 132 0.13 -7.80 -5.15
CA LEU A 132 1.16 -8.79 -4.85
C LEU A 132 1.56 -9.53 -6.12
N GLY A 133 2.86 -9.83 -6.25
CA GLY A 133 3.41 -10.68 -7.30
C GLY A 133 4.15 -11.87 -6.72
N ASN A 134 4.28 -12.92 -7.53
CA ASN A 134 4.98 -14.16 -7.21
C ASN A 134 5.83 -14.60 -8.41
N ASP A 135 6.86 -15.39 -8.17
CA ASP A 135 7.63 -16.04 -9.23
C ASP A 135 6.92 -17.30 -9.78
N GLN A 136 6.04 -17.91 -8.98
CA GLN A 136 5.13 -18.97 -9.41
C GLN A 136 3.79 -18.40 -9.91
N GLY A 137 3.01 -19.24 -10.60
CA GLY A 137 1.69 -18.88 -11.12
C GLY A 137 0.57 -18.84 -10.06
N ASP A 138 0.90 -18.90 -8.77
CA ASP A 138 -0.05 -18.90 -7.65
C ASP A 138 0.20 -17.72 -6.69
N CYS A 139 -0.68 -17.56 -5.70
CA CYS A 139 -0.59 -16.50 -4.68
C CYS A 139 -0.30 -17.06 -3.27
N VAL A 140 0.45 -18.14 -3.18
CA VAL A 140 0.77 -18.81 -1.91
C VAL A 140 1.96 -18.13 -1.22
N THR A 141 3.04 -17.93 -1.98
CA THR A 141 4.34 -17.48 -1.49
C THR A 141 4.78 -16.14 -2.12
N CYS A 142 3.86 -15.19 -2.30
CA CYS A 142 4.19 -13.92 -2.93
C CYS A 142 5.36 -13.23 -2.25
N ASP A 143 6.35 -12.78 -3.07
CA ASP A 143 7.57 -12.14 -2.59
C ASP A 143 7.68 -10.68 -2.98
N SER A 144 6.86 -10.22 -3.91
CA SER A 144 6.88 -8.83 -4.37
C SER A 144 5.55 -8.14 -4.15
N ARG A 145 5.60 -6.82 -3.98
CA ARG A 145 4.42 -5.99 -3.76
C ARG A 145 4.64 -4.53 -4.15
N ILE A 146 3.55 -3.89 -4.55
CA ILE A 146 3.43 -2.43 -4.62
C ILE A 146 2.17 -2.05 -3.86
N GLY A 147 2.26 -1.12 -2.89
CA GLY A 147 1.07 -0.76 -2.13
C GLY A 147 1.31 0.12 -0.92
N PHE A 148 0.27 0.19 -0.09
CA PHE A 148 0.14 0.97 1.13
C PHE A 148 -0.17 0.04 2.30
N GLY A 149 0.40 0.31 3.45
CA GLY A 149 0.29 -0.58 4.59
C GLY A 149 0.85 -1.95 4.24
N THR A 150 2.07 -1.99 3.74
CA THR A 150 2.70 -3.23 3.30
C THR A 150 3.50 -3.89 4.41
N GLY A 151 3.87 -5.14 4.21
CA GLY A 151 4.71 -5.92 5.13
C GLY A 151 5.04 -7.30 4.58
N GLY A 152 5.77 -8.09 5.35
CA GLY A 152 6.21 -9.43 4.97
C GLY A 152 7.46 -9.43 4.10
N HIS A 153 7.77 -10.60 3.55
CA HIS A 153 8.94 -10.81 2.68
C HIS A 153 8.92 -9.85 1.47
N THR A 154 10.04 -9.30 0.98
CA THR A 154 11.43 -9.55 1.36
C THR A 154 11.96 -8.55 2.40
N ASP A 155 11.45 -7.35 2.45
CA ASP A 155 11.79 -6.34 3.45
C ASP A 155 10.52 -5.90 4.17
N ASP A 156 10.31 -6.42 5.36
CA ASP A 156 9.16 -6.12 6.21
C ASP A 156 9.15 -4.66 6.73
N SER A 157 10.23 -3.91 6.53
CA SER A 157 10.34 -2.50 6.90
C SER A 157 9.79 -1.53 5.85
N ASN A 158 9.56 -2.00 4.60
CA ASN A 158 8.93 -1.19 3.56
C ASN A 158 7.42 -1.25 3.71
N THR A 159 6.81 -0.19 4.24
CA THR A 159 5.38 -0.11 4.54
C THR A 159 4.57 0.62 3.47
N CYS A 160 5.21 1.33 2.55
CA CYS A 160 4.58 1.96 1.39
C CYS A 160 5.59 2.08 0.24
N GLY A 161 5.20 1.62 -0.94
CA GLY A 161 6.05 1.68 -2.12
C GLY A 161 6.13 0.35 -2.87
N ASP A 162 7.33 0.04 -3.38
CA ASP A 162 7.65 -1.18 -4.14
C ASP A 162 8.70 -1.99 -3.39
N ASN A 163 8.43 -3.26 -3.17
CA ASN A 163 9.40 -4.21 -2.65
C ASN A 163 9.37 -5.49 -3.48
N THR A 164 10.45 -5.73 -4.21
CA THR A 164 10.60 -6.85 -5.14
C THR A 164 12.00 -7.45 -4.99
N PRO A 165 12.14 -8.79 -4.81
CA PRO A 165 13.44 -9.44 -4.67
C PRO A 165 14.25 -9.38 -5.96
N ASN A 166 15.59 -9.54 -5.83
CA ASN A 166 16.47 -9.74 -6.97
C ASN A 166 16.25 -11.13 -7.57
N GLY A 167 16.21 -11.22 -8.89
CA GLY A 167 15.97 -12.48 -9.60
C GLY A 167 14.48 -12.88 -9.63
N PHE A 168 14.21 -14.17 -9.74
CA PHE A 168 12.87 -14.77 -9.60
C PHE A 168 11.77 -14.08 -10.42
N THR A 169 11.94 -14.01 -11.75
CA THR A 169 10.92 -13.47 -12.69
C THR A 169 10.50 -12.02 -12.45
N SER A 170 11.29 -11.23 -11.71
CA SER A 170 11.06 -9.79 -11.55
C SER A 170 11.16 -9.07 -12.90
N ASP A 171 10.14 -8.33 -13.29
CA ASP A 171 10.04 -7.74 -14.63
C ASP A 171 10.96 -6.50 -14.83
N ASN A 172 11.56 -5.98 -13.76
CA ASN A 172 12.50 -4.86 -13.79
C ASN A 172 13.61 -5.00 -12.73
N GLY A 173 13.98 -6.23 -12.39
CA GLY A 173 14.97 -6.54 -11.36
C GLY A 173 14.50 -6.25 -9.94
N GLY A 174 15.34 -6.52 -8.95
CA GLY A 174 15.02 -6.25 -7.54
C GLY A 174 14.86 -4.78 -7.24
N ARG A 175 13.88 -4.46 -6.40
CA ARG A 175 13.59 -3.08 -5.96
C ARG A 175 13.23 -3.06 -4.48
N ASN A 176 13.63 -2.00 -3.80
CA ASN A 176 13.12 -1.60 -2.51
C ASN A 176 12.96 -0.09 -2.52
N ILE A 177 11.82 0.38 -3.02
CA ILE A 177 11.54 1.80 -3.20
C ILE A 177 10.49 2.19 -2.16
N LYS A 178 10.91 3.00 -1.20
CA LYS A 178 10.00 3.58 -0.19
C LYS A 178 9.36 4.85 -0.73
N ALA A 179 8.08 5.01 -0.47
CA ALA A 179 7.28 6.13 -0.91
C ALA A 179 6.47 6.72 0.24
N MET A 180 6.17 8.02 0.14
CA MET A 180 5.08 8.64 0.92
C MET A 180 3.75 8.31 0.29
N GLY A 181 2.84 7.71 1.05
CA GLY A 181 1.53 7.30 0.57
C GLY A 181 0.41 8.28 0.92
N TYR A 182 -0.47 8.56 -0.03
CA TYR A 182 -1.68 9.36 0.16
C TYR A 182 -2.91 8.55 -0.23
N ILE A 183 -3.87 8.45 0.67
CA ILE A 183 -5.15 7.77 0.42
C ILE A 183 -6.26 8.79 0.62
N LEU A 184 -6.92 9.16 -0.46
CA LEU A 184 -8.00 10.13 -0.50
C LEU A 184 -9.29 9.45 -0.92
N VAL A 185 -10.42 9.90 -0.38
CA VAL A 185 -11.76 9.37 -0.72
C VAL A 185 -12.64 10.46 -1.33
N GLN A 186 -13.47 10.08 -2.30
CA GLN A 186 -14.39 10.96 -3.03
C GLN A 186 -15.78 10.35 -3.15
#